data_365bace35d5212bcea7f49e7cf79818e
#
_entry.id   365bace35d5212bcea7f49e7cf79818e
#
_cell.length_a   1.000
_cell.length_b   1.000
_cell.length_c   1.000
_cell.angle_alpha   90.00
_cell.angle_beta   90.00
_cell.angle_gamma   90.00
#
_symmetry.space_group_name_H-M   'P 1'
#
loop_
_entity.id
_entity.type
_entity.pdbx_description
1 polymer ?
#
loop_
_entity_poly.entity_id
_entity_poly.type
_entity_poly.pdbx_seq_one_letter_code
_entity_poly.pdbx_strand_id
1 'polypeptide(L)'
;MSYDVHKIRSHFPSLNTGLAFFCGPGGSQVPDVVGAAIANAITKPISNRNTNTESEKNAEEIVLGFRQAVGDLIDVDPRGVVYGRSWTQLSYDFSRTLAKNWGPGDEVVVSRLDHDSNVRPWIQAAEAVGATVRWAEIDLETTELTVAAVEAVLSTKTKLVAVTGAGNTLGTRPDLKAIGMAVHKVGALFYVDGVHLTPHAAISVKEIGADFFGFSFYKLMGPHCAALAASPALLETLNNDKLLPATSAVPERFEFGTLPYELMAGCIAAIDFIAEMAPGNGTTRRERIVNSMNALEKYEDGLLEYLESSVKALPGVVMYGHAKHRTPTIYFSCAGHSSADIYTAMASKGVTLPASNFYALEVSRTLGLGDSGALRAGLAPYSIKDDVDRLVGGLKEILA
;
A
#
# COMPACT_ATOMS: atom_id res chain seq x y z
N MET A 1 12.44 -11.18 19.88
CA MET A 1 13.77 -10.68 19.46
C MET A 1 13.67 -9.21 19.17
N SER A 2 14.74 -8.45 19.33
CA SER A 2 14.73 -7.01 19.03
C SER A 2 14.88 -6.79 17.53
N TYR A 3 14.15 -5.82 16.97
CA TYR A 3 14.34 -5.33 15.62
C TYR A 3 15.67 -4.56 15.54
N ASP A 4 16.64 -5.09 14.80
CA ASP A 4 17.97 -4.45 14.65
C ASP A 4 17.96 -3.54 13.42
N VAL A 5 17.53 -2.29 13.61
CA VAL A 5 17.42 -1.31 12.53
C VAL A 5 18.76 -0.99 11.87
N HIS A 6 19.89 -1.02 12.61
CA HIS A 6 21.19 -0.71 12.05
C HIS A 6 21.68 -1.82 11.11
N LYS A 7 21.45 -3.08 11.45
CA LYS A 7 21.70 -4.21 10.57
C LYS A 7 20.84 -4.12 9.31
N ILE A 8 19.55 -3.85 9.46
CA ILE A 8 18.61 -3.72 8.32
C ILE A 8 19.04 -2.56 7.42
N ARG A 9 19.34 -1.39 8.01
CA ARG A 9 19.76 -0.19 7.32
C ARG A 9 21.03 -0.39 6.48
N SER A 10 21.96 -1.26 6.89
CA SER A 10 23.20 -1.57 6.15
C SER A 10 22.98 -2.19 4.77
N HIS A 11 21.79 -2.75 4.52
CA HIS A 11 21.38 -3.30 3.22
C HIS A 11 20.86 -2.25 2.22
N PHE A 12 20.79 -0.97 2.60
CA PHE A 12 20.26 0.09 1.75
C PHE A 12 21.36 1.05 1.27
N PRO A 13 21.97 0.83 0.09
CA PRO A 13 23.06 1.67 -0.41
C PRO A 13 22.68 3.16 -0.56
N SER A 14 21.40 3.46 -0.86
CA SER A 14 20.90 4.82 -0.97
C SER A 14 20.97 5.62 0.33
N LEU A 15 21.01 4.98 1.49
CA LEU A 15 21.15 5.64 2.78
C LEU A 15 22.58 6.15 3.06
N ASN A 16 23.56 5.68 2.32
CA ASN A 16 24.96 6.15 2.40
C ASN A 16 25.15 7.56 1.80
N THR A 17 24.12 8.11 1.14
CA THR A 17 24.13 9.48 0.59
C THR A 17 24.03 10.56 1.65
N GLY A 18 23.79 10.20 2.90
CA GLY A 18 23.61 11.15 3.99
C GLY A 18 22.24 11.87 4.00
N LEU A 19 21.29 11.44 3.20
CA LEU A 19 19.92 11.97 3.20
C LEU A 19 19.07 11.31 4.29
N ALA A 20 18.14 12.07 4.89
CA ALA A 20 17.09 11.56 5.74
C ALA A 20 15.77 11.48 4.95
N PHE A 21 15.16 10.29 4.92
CA PHE A 21 13.99 10.00 4.08
C PHE A 21 12.72 9.89 4.91
N PHE A 22 11.76 10.82 4.70
CA PHE A 22 10.42 10.80 5.28
C PHE A 22 9.33 10.58 4.25
N CYS A 23 9.68 10.03 3.09
CA CYS A 23 8.76 9.77 1.99
C CYS A 23 8.26 8.31 1.94
N GLY A 24 8.40 7.51 2.99
CA GLY A 24 7.98 6.09 3.04
C GLY A 24 6.61 5.82 2.41
N PRO A 25 5.55 6.59 2.75
CA PRO A 25 4.22 6.41 2.13
C PRO A 25 4.15 6.73 0.64
N GLY A 26 5.16 7.41 0.10
CA GLY A 26 5.30 7.73 -1.33
C GLY A 26 6.20 6.75 -2.10
N GLY A 27 7.04 6.01 -1.38
CA GLY A 27 7.96 5.02 -1.92
C GLY A 27 9.16 4.81 -0.98
N SER A 28 9.52 3.56 -0.73
CA SER A 28 10.66 3.20 0.11
C SER A 28 11.96 3.13 -0.70
N GLN A 29 13.10 3.19 -0.01
CA GLN A 29 14.38 2.78 -0.57
C GLN A 29 14.41 1.26 -0.74
N VAL A 30 15.32 0.76 -1.57
CA VAL A 30 15.38 -0.66 -1.97
C VAL A 30 16.68 -1.27 -1.45
N PRO A 31 16.65 -2.46 -0.81
CA PRO A 31 17.86 -3.12 -0.36
C PRO A 31 18.63 -3.72 -1.53
N ASP A 32 19.94 -3.86 -1.35
CA ASP A 32 20.92 -4.35 -2.33
C ASP A 32 20.54 -5.72 -2.93
N VAL A 33 20.00 -6.61 -2.10
CA VAL A 33 19.57 -7.96 -2.52
C VAL A 33 18.48 -7.93 -3.59
N VAL A 34 17.61 -6.90 -3.59
CA VAL A 34 16.55 -6.74 -4.59
C VAL A 34 17.17 -6.33 -5.94
N GLY A 35 18.07 -5.36 -5.92
CA GLY A 35 18.81 -4.96 -7.13
C GLY A 35 19.60 -6.12 -7.73
N ALA A 36 20.27 -6.90 -6.90
CA ALA A 36 21.01 -8.09 -7.31
C ALA A 36 20.09 -9.16 -7.94
N ALA A 37 18.92 -9.40 -7.34
CA ALA A 37 17.94 -10.37 -7.88
C ALA A 37 17.42 -9.96 -9.26
N ILE A 38 17.15 -8.68 -9.47
CA ILE A 38 16.72 -8.13 -10.77
C ILE A 38 17.82 -8.32 -11.81
N ALA A 39 19.06 -7.91 -11.48
CA ALA A 39 20.21 -8.04 -12.39
C ALA A 39 20.47 -9.51 -12.76
N ASN A 40 20.42 -10.41 -11.78
CA ASN A 40 20.60 -11.84 -11.99
C ASN A 40 19.51 -12.44 -12.88
N ALA A 41 18.25 -12.04 -12.70
CA ALA A 41 17.15 -12.57 -13.48
C ALA A 41 17.23 -12.12 -14.95
N ILE A 42 17.50 -10.84 -15.22
CA ILE A 42 17.54 -10.31 -16.59
C ILE A 42 18.76 -10.80 -17.40
N THR A 43 19.81 -11.27 -16.72
CA THR A 43 21.05 -11.78 -17.37
C THR A 43 21.09 -13.30 -17.50
N LYS A 44 20.15 -14.04 -16.91
CA LYS A 44 19.98 -15.49 -17.11
C LYS A 44 19.37 -15.82 -18.47
N PRO A 45 19.55 -17.07 -18.97
CA PRO A 45 18.71 -17.55 -20.07
C PRO A 45 17.23 -17.46 -19.69
N ILE A 46 16.46 -16.60 -20.36
CA ILE A 46 15.03 -16.39 -20.10
C ILE A 46 14.28 -16.24 -21.42
N SER A 47 13.06 -16.77 -21.46
CA SER A 47 12.12 -16.66 -22.58
C SER A 47 10.69 -16.59 -22.05
N ASN A 48 9.69 -16.81 -22.92
CA ASN A 48 8.31 -16.95 -22.45
C ASN A 48 8.13 -18.20 -21.59
N ARG A 49 7.15 -18.18 -20.69
CA ARG A 49 6.81 -19.29 -19.79
C ARG A 49 6.48 -20.55 -20.57
N ASN A 50 7.07 -21.67 -20.20
CA ASN A 50 6.77 -23.03 -20.59
C ASN A 50 7.69 -23.99 -19.80
N THR A 51 7.77 -25.28 -20.21
CA THR A 51 8.54 -26.31 -19.49
C THR A 51 9.51 -27.10 -20.37
N ASN A 52 9.64 -26.77 -21.65
CA ASN A 52 10.44 -27.55 -22.60
C ASN A 52 11.94 -27.21 -22.54
N THR A 53 12.27 -25.92 -22.48
CA THR A 53 13.66 -25.43 -22.48
C THR A 53 14.03 -24.88 -21.10
N GLU A 54 15.33 -24.77 -20.82
CA GLU A 54 15.84 -24.17 -19.59
C GLU A 54 15.37 -22.71 -19.43
N SER A 55 15.41 -21.93 -20.49
CA SER A 55 14.96 -20.54 -20.47
C SER A 55 13.46 -20.37 -20.17
N GLU A 56 12.63 -21.30 -20.64
CA GLU A 56 11.21 -21.34 -20.31
C GLU A 56 10.97 -21.70 -18.84
N LYS A 57 11.70 -22.72 -18.34
CA LYS A 57 11.60 -23.14 -16.93
C LYS A 57 12.03 -22.03 -15.98
N ASN A 58 13.10 -21.29 -16.30
CA ASN A 58 13.54 -20.15 -15.51
C ASN A 58 12.45 -19.07 -15.39
N ALA A 59 11.72 -18.78 -16.47
CA ALA A 59 10.59 -17.85 -16.44
C ALA A 59 9.43 -18.39 -15.60
N GLU A 60 9.08 -19.67 -15.77
CA GLU A 60 8.02 -20.33 -15.02
C GLU A 60 8.29 -20.34 -13.51
N GLU A 61 9.51 -20.72 -13.10
CA GLU A 61 9.93 -20.75 -11.70
C GLU A 61 9.82 -19.38 -11.04
N ILE A 62 10.20 -18.30 -11.75
CA ILE A 62 10.08 -16.92 -11.24
C ILE A 62 8.61 -16.57 -11.00
N VAL A 63 7.73 -16.87 -11.97
CA VAL A 63 6.30 -16.53 -11.84
C VAL A 63 5.64 -17.31 -10.71
N LEU A 64 5.89 -18.61 -10.62
CA LEU A 64 5.36 -19.44 -9.53
C LEU A 64 5.93 -19.01 -8.16
N GLY A 65 7.24 -18.72 -8.12
CA GLY A 65 7.91 -18.20 -6.93
C GLY A 65 7.34 -16.85 -6.46
N PHE A 66 7.05 -15.94 -7.40
CA PHE A 66 6.41 -14.66 -7.12
C PHE A 66 5.02 -14.86 -6.47
N ARG A 67 4.16 -15.69 -7.07
CA ARG A 67 2.82 -15.96 -6.54
C ARG A 67 2.88 -16.58 -5.15
N GLN A 68 3.79 -17.55 -4.96
CA GLN A 68 4.00 -18.17 -3.65
C GLN A 68 4.50 -17.14 -2.62
N ALA A 69 5.45 -16.27 -2.98
CA ALA A 69 5.97 -15.24 -2.08
C ALA A 69 4.88 -14.25 -1.67
N VAL A 70 4.04 -13.79 -2.61
CA VAL A 70 2.88 -12.95 -2.30
C VAL A 70 1.87 -13.69 -1.43
N GLY A 71 1.59 -14.97 -1.73
CA GLY A 71 0.72 -15.81 -0.92
C GLY A 71 1.20 -15.89 0.53
N ASP A 72 2.50 -16.07 0.74
CA ASP A 72 3.13 -16.08 2.06
C ASP A 72 3.09 -14.70 2.74
N LEU A 73 3.24 -13.60 1.98
CA LEU A 73 3.24 -12.25 2.53
C LEU A 73 1.87 -11.85 3.12
N ILE A 74 0.79 -12.10 2.40
CA ILE A 74 -0.55 -11.62 2.75
C ILE A 74 -1.56 -12.72 3.11
N ASP A 75 -1.10 -13.98 3.25
CA ASP A 75 -1.92 -15.15 3.63
C ASP A 75 -3.08 -15.43 2.68
N VAL A 76 -2.75 -15.67 1.40
CA VAL A 76 -3.72 -16.01 0.35
C VAL A 76 -3.30 -17.23 -0.46
N ASP A 77 -4.22 -17.78 -1.24
CA ASP A 77 -3.90 -18.82 -2.23
C ASP A 77 -3.04 -18.21 -3.36
N PRO A 78 -1.82 -18.72 -3.61
CA PRO A 78 -0.96 -18.22 -4.68
C PRO A 78 -1.60 -18.22 -6.08
N ARG A 79 -2.57 -19.12 -6.32
CA ARG A 79 -3.30 -19.22 -7.58
C ARG A 79 -4.27 -18.06 -7.82
N GLY A 80 -4.53 -17.24 -6.79
CA GLY A 80 -5.35 -16.04 -6.90
C GLY A 80 -4.55 -14.74 -6.98
N VAL A 81 -3.22 -14.81 -7.12
CA VAL A 81 -2.33 -13.64 -7.18
C VAL A 81 -2.16 -13.17 -8.61
N VAL A 82 -2.62 -11.96 -8.90
CA VAL A 82 -2.51 -11.27 -10.19
C VAL A 82 -1.38 -10.24 -10.10
N TYR A 83 -0.44 -10.29 -11.05
CA TYR A 83 0.61 -9.27 -11.22
C TYR A 83 0.04 -8.04 -11.95
N GLY A 84 0.48 -6.84 -11.54
CA GLY A 84 0.18 -5.59 -12.23
C GLY A 84 1.35 -4.61 -12.26
N ARG A 85 1.38 -3.72 -13.25
CA ARG A 85 2.40 -2.67 -13.37
C ARG A 85 2.32 -1.64 -12.24
N SER A 86 1.12 -1.40 -11.73
CA SER A 86 0.85 -0.52 -10.60
C SER A 86 -0.48 -0.87 -9.97
N TRP A 87 -0.66 -0.49 -8.72
CA TRP A 87 -1.96 -0.59 -8.05
C TRP A 87 -3.05 0.20 -8.80
N THR A 88 -2.76 1.42 -9.24
CA THR A 88 -3.71 2.24 -9.99
C THR A 88 -4.19 1.54 -11.26
N GLN A 89 -3.30 0.88 -12.02
CA GLN A 89 -3.68 0.10 -13.20
C GLN A 89 -4.62 -1.05 -12.81
N LEU A 90 -4.26 -1.85 -11.79
CA LEU A 90 -5.09 -2.96 -11.33
C LEU A 90 -6.48 -2.48 -10.90
N SER A 91 -6.57 -1.37 -10.16
CA SER A 91 -7.85 -0.79 -9.76
C SER A 91 -8.71 -0.40 -10.97
N TYR A 92 -8.12 0.18 -12.02
CA TYR A 92 -8.84 0.49 -13.26
C TYR A 92 -9.27 -0.77 -14.02
N ASP A 93 -8.43 -1.80 -14.11
CA ASP A 93 -8.75 -3.02 -14.83
C ASP A 93 -9.86 -3.81 -14.12
N PHE A 94 -9.79 -3.90 -12.78
CA PHE A 94 -10.81 -4.58 -11.99
C PHE A 94 -12.11 -3.78 -11.89
N SER A 95 -12.06 -2.43 -11.83
CA SER A 95 -13.27 -1.62 -11.82
C SER A 95 -14.08 -1.78 -13.11
N ARG A 96 -13.42 -1.78 -14.27
CA ARG A 96 -14.08 -2.02 -15.56
C ARG A 96 -14.63 -3.45 -15.65
N THR A 97 -13.88 -4.42 -15.13
CA THR A 97 -14.30 -5.84 -15.14
C THR A 97 -15.54 -6.05 -14.28
N LEU A 98 -15.56 -5.53 -13.07
CA LEU A 98 -16.68 -5.68 -12.12
C LEU A 98 -17.91 -4.89 -12.56
N ALA A 99 -17.72 -3.69 -13.11
CA ALA A 99 -18.81 -2.85 -13.58
C ALA A 99 -19.63 -3.46 -14.73
N LYS A 100 -19.11 -4.46 -15.47
CA LYS A 100 -19.89 -5.17 -16.49
C LYS A 100 -21.16 -5.85 -15.95
N ASN A 101 -21.20 -6.09 -14.63
CA ASN A 101 -22.34 -6.70 -13.94
C ASN A 101 -23.18 -5.66 -13.16
N TRP A 102 -22.94 -4.37 -13.33
CA TRP A 102 -23.67 -3.30 -12.66
C TRP A 102 -24.58 -2.55 -13.62
N GLY A 103 -25.56 -1.83 -13.07
CA GLY A 103 -26.47 -1.00 -13.84
C GLY A 103 -27.22 0.01 -12.99
N PRO A 104 -28.20 0.72 -13.58
CA PRO A 104 -29.05 1.65 -12.84
C PRO A 104 -29.72 1.00 -11.64
N GLY A 105 -29.58 1.64 -10.48
CA GLY A 105 -30.10 1.14 -9.20
C GLY A 105 -29.08 0.37 -8.35
N ASP A 106 -27.94 -0.04 -8.90
CA ASP A 106 -26.82 -0.59 -8.13
C ASP A 106 -26.01 0.52 -7.46
N GLU A 107 -25.34 0.19 -6.37
CA GLU A 107 -24.56 1.15 -5.58
C GLU A 107 -23.11 0.65 -5.37
N VAL A 108 -22.17 1.60 -5.40
CA VAL A 108 -20.74 1.38 -5.09
C VAL A 108 -20.36 2.32 -3.96
N VAL A 109 -19.72 1.79 -2.92
CA VAL A 109 -19.26 2.59 -1.78
C VAL A 109 -17.76 2.84 -1.89
N VAL A 110 -17.36 4.10 -1.74
CA VAL A 110 -15.98 4.57 -1.60
C VAL A 110 -15.85 5.40 -0.32
N SER A 111 -14.63 5.62 0.19
CA SER A 111 -14.46 6.41 1.40
C SER A 111 -13.73 7.73 1.18
N ARG A 112 -13.93 8.68 2.11
CA ARG A 112 -13.17 9.93 2.14
C ARG A 112 -11.74 9.75 2.65
N LEU A 113 -11.40 8.58 3.20
CA LEU A 113 -10.06 8.28 3.70
C LEU A 113 -9.09 7.85 2.60
N ASP A 114 -9.61 7.41 1.46
CA ASP A 114 -8.88 6.69 0.45
C ASP A 114 -7.95 7.55 -0.42
N HIS A 115 -6.88 6.94 -0.92
CA HIS A 115 -6.10 7.43 -2.04
C HIS A 115 -6.95 7.39 -3.32
N ASP A 116 -6.80 8.36 -4.22
CA ASP A 116 -7.65 8.49 -5.41
C ASP A 116 -7.60 7.28 -6.36
N SER A 117 -6.54 6.49 -6.32
CA SER A 117 -6.47 5.20 -7.05
C SER A 117 -7.49 4.15 -6.58
N ASN A 118 -8.01 4.30 -5.36
CA ASN A 118 -9.09 3.47 -4.82
C ASN A 118 -10.45 4.20 -4.75
N VAL A 119 -10.56 5.35 -5.39
CA VAL A 119 -11.77 6.18 -5.48
C VAL A 119 -12.18 6.35 -6.93
N ARG A 120 -11.34 7.00 -7.71
CA ARG A 120 -11.67 7.46 -9.07
C ARG A 120 -12.01 6.33 -10.04
N PRO A 121 -11.30 5.19 -10.05
CA PRO A 121 -11.67 4.07 -10.92
C PRO A 121 -13.10 3.56 -10.65
N TRP A 122 -13.52 3.52 -9.38
CA TRP A 122 -14.86 3.06 -8.98
C TRP A 122 -15.94 4.05 -9.37
N ILE A 123 -15.71 5.36 -9.16
CA ILE A 123 -16.64 6.42 -9.59
C ILE A 123 -16.86 6.35 -11.09
N GLN A 124 -15.78 6.35 -11.88
CA GLN A 124 -15.88 6.35 -13.34
C GLN A 124 -16.53 5.07 -13.87
N ALA A 125 -16.25 3.92 -13.27
CA ALA A 125 -16.88 2.66 -13.65
C ALA A 125 -18.37 2.63 -13.30
N ALA A 126 -18.77 3.14 -12.13
CA ALA A 126 -20.17 3.25 -11.73
C ALA A 126 -20.94 4.22 -12.65
N GLU A 127 -20.40 5.41 -12.91
CA GLU A 127 -21.00 6.41 -13.78
C GLU A 127 -21.20 5.88 -15.21
N ALA A 128 -20.25 5.12 -15.74
CA ALA A 128 -20.32 4.56 -17.09
C ALA A 128 -21.49 3.61 -17.29
N VAL A 129 -21.99 2.98 -16.23
CA VAL A 129 -23.10 2.02 -16.26
C VAL A 129 -24.38 2.52 -15.55
N GLY A 130 -24.37 3.78 -15.06
CA GLY A 130 -25.52 4.39 -14.39
C GLY A 130 -25.73 3.91 -12.95
N ALA A 131 -24.72 3.31 -12.32
CA ALA A 131 -24.75 2.96 -10.91
C ALA A 131 -24.47 4.18 -10.02
N THR A 132 -24.90 4.15 -8.77
CA THR A 132 -24.79 5.26 -7.82
C THR A 132 -23.56 5.09 -6.94
N VAL A 133 -22.78 6.17 -6.76
CA VAL A 133 -21.65 6.19 -5.80
C VAL A 133 -22.16 6.70 -4.44
N ARG A 134 -21.82 5.96 -3.39
CA ARG A 134 -22.05 6.32 -1.99
C ARG A 134 -20.72 6.60 -1.30
N TRP A 135 -20.69 7.60 -0.44
CA TRP A 135 -19.47 8.01 0.28
C TRP A 135 -19.57 7.65 1.75
N ALA A 136 -18.62 6.87 2.24
CA ALA A 136 -18.39 6.67 3.66
C ALA A 136 -17.53 7.83 4.18
N GLU A 137 -18.08 8.61 5.10
CA GLU A 137 -17.43 9.79 5.66
C GLU A 137 -16.45 9.42 6.78
N ILE A 138 -15.40 10.22 6.98
CA ILE A 138 -14.53 10.12 8.15
C ILE A 138 -15.07 10.99 9.28
N ASP A 139 -14.86 10.56 10.50
CA ASP A 139 -15.09 11.40 11.68
C ASP A 139 -14.01 12.51 11.71
N LEU A 140 -14.44 13.78 11.78
CA LEU A 140 -13.52 14.92 11.68
C LEU A 140 -12.71 15.15 12.96
N GLU A 141 -13.18 14.67 14.11
CA GLU A 141 -12.48 14.82 15.38
C GLU A 141 -11.39 13.75 15.54
N THR A 142 -11.73 12.49 15.25
CA THR A 142 -10.82 11.37 15.40
C THR A 142 -10.04 11.06 14.11
N THR A 143 -10.52 11.52 12.96
CA THR A 143 -10.03 11.18 11.61
C THR A 143 -10.11 9.67 11.31
N GLU A 144 -11.03 8.97 11.95
CA GLU A 144 -11.27 7.55 11.75
C GLU A 144 -12.37 7.31 10.70
N LEU A 145 -12.23 6.27 9.89
CA LEU A 145 -13.30 5.68 9.12
C LEU A 145 -13.92 4.55 9.97
N THR A 146 -15.02 4.86 10.64
CA THR A 146 -15.66 3.91 11.55
C THR A 146 -16.51 2.88 10.80
N VAL A 147 -16.74 1.72 11.42
CA VAL A 147 -17.67 0.71 10.89
C VAL A 147 -19.07 1.31 10.71
N ALA A 148 -19.54 2.11 11.66
CA ALA A 148 -20.83 2.77 11.61
C ALA A 148 -20.97 3.74 10.41
N ALA A 149 -19.89 4.45 10.05
CA ALA A 149 -19.87 5.33 8.88
C ALA A 149 -20.03 4.54 7.56
N VAL A 150 -19.43 3.35 7.49
CA VAL A 150 -19.61 2.45 6.34
C VAL A 150 -21.03 1.87 6.34
N GLU A 151 -21.51 1.33 7.49
CA GLU A 151 -22.86 0.76 7.61
C GLU A 151 -23.97 1.76 7.22
N ALA A 152 -23.78 3.04 7.54
CA ALA A 152 -24.76 4.10 7.23
C ALA A 152 -25.02 4.29 5.72
N VAL A 153 -24.12 3.83 4.86
CA VAL A 153 -24.22 3.98 3.40
C VAL A 153 -24.41 2.63 2.68
N LEU A 154 -24.46 1.51 3.42
CA LEU A 154 -24.75 0.19 2.85
C LEU A 154 -26.24 -0.02 2.60
N SER A 155 -26.55 -0.75 1.55
CA SER A 155 -27.91 -1.22 1.25
C SER A 155 -27.86 -2.58 0.53
N THR A 156 -29.01 -3.21 0.32
CA THR A 156 -29.13 -4.44 -0.50
C THR A 156 -28.79 -4.22 -1.98
N LYS A 157 -28.61 -2.97 -2.41
CA LYS A 157 -28.17 -2.58 -3.76
C LYS A 157 -26.66 -2.43 -3.88
N THR A 158 -25.95 -2.40 -2.76
CA THR A 158 -24.48 -2.25 -2.75
C THR A 158 -23.84 -3.48 -3.40
N LYS A 159 -23.00 -3.25 -4.41
CA LYS A 159 -22.26 -4.29 -5.15
C LYS A 159 -20.82 -4.40 -4.69
N LEU A 160 -20.21 -3.28 -4.34
CA LEU A 160 -18.81 -3.20 -3.94
C LEU A 160 -18.63 -2.12 -2.89
N VAL A 161 -17.75 -2.39 -1.95
CA VAL A 161 -17.21 -1.42 -1.00
C VAL A 161 -15.70 -1.39 -1.17
N ALA A 162 -15.14 -0.24 -1.55
CA ALA A 162 -13.70 -0.01 -1.69
C ALA A 162 -13.20 0.86 -0.54
N VAL A 163 -12.25 0.33 0.25
CA VAL A 163 -11.70 0.99 1.45
C VAL A 163 -10.20 0.75 1.55
N THR A 164 -9.47 1.79 1.95
CA THR A 164 -8.04 1.66 2.24
C THR A 164 -7.78 0.90 3.54
N GLY A 165 -6.74 0.09 3.56
CA GLY A 165 -6.25 -0.55 4.78
C GLY A 165 -5.53 0.42 5.72
N ALA A 166 -4.95 1.49 5.15
CA ALA A 166 -4.40 2.61 5.91
C ALA A 166 -4.36 3.87 5.05
N GLY A 167 -4.82 5.00 5.59
CA GLY A 167 -4.75 6.29 4.91
C GLY A 167 -3.32 6.75 4.69
N ASN A 168 -2.93 7.00 3.45
CA ASN A 168 -1.55 7.33 3.08
C ASN A 168 -1.07 8.72 3.54
N THR A 169 -1.95 9.58 4.05
CA THR A 169 -1.64 10.89 4.64
C THR A 169 -1.71 10.87 6.15
N LEU A 170 -2.80 10.34 6.71
CA LEU A 170 -3.09 10.36 8.14
C LEU A 170 -2.54 9.13 8.89
N GLY A 171 -2.21 8.07 8.16
CA GLY A 171 -1.86 6.79 8.75
C GLY A 171 -3.05 6.00 9.31
N THR A 172 -4.25 6.57 9.37
CA THR A 172 -5.46 5.97 9.95
C THR A 172 -5.70 4.56 9.43
N ARG A 173 -5.86 3.60 10.34
CA ARG A 173 -6.15 2.17 10.04
C ARG A 173 -7.59 1.86 10.44
N PRO A 174 -8.52 1.67 9.47
CA PRO A 174 -9.88 1.21 9.76
C PRO A 174 -9.90 -0.22 10.31
N ASP A 175 -10.98 -0.57 11.04
CA ASP A 175 -11.25 -1.96 11.41
C ASP A 175 -11.78 -2.73 10.19
N LEU A 176 -10.84 -3.19 9.35
CA LEU A 176 -11.16 -3.88 8.10
C LEU A 176 -11.99 -5.15 8.33
N LYS A 177 -11.75 -5.89 9.43
CA LYS A 177 -12.48 -7.11 9.71
C LYS A 177 -13.95 -6.82 10.00
N ALA A 178 -14.22 -5.84 10.84
CA ALA A 178 -15.60 -5.46 11.17
C ALA A 178 -16.30 -4.83 9.96
N ILE A 179 -15.61 -4.02 9.15
CA ILE A 179 -16.12 -3.48 7.88
C ILE A 179 -16.45 -4.62 6.92
N GLY A 180 -15.56 -5.58 6.70
CA GLY A 180 -15.78 -6.74 5.83
C GLY A 180 -17.02 -7.55 6.24
N MET A 181 -17.21 -7.76 7.55
CA MET A 181 -18.41 -8.42 8.07
C MET A 181 -19.69 -7.63 7.76
N ALA A 182 -19.67 -6.31 7.86
CA ALA A 182 -20.81 -5.45 7.51
C ALA A 182 -21.11 -5.48 6.01
N VAL A 183 -20.08 -5.43 5.17
CA VAL A 183 -20.16 -5.49 3.71
C VAL A 183 -20.78 -6.81 3.25
N HIS A 184 -20.34 -7.93 3.78
CA HIS A 184 -20.85 -9.25 3.41
C HIS A 184 -22.29 -9.49 3.86
N LYS A 185 -22.76 -8.85 4.95
CA LYS A 185 -24.18 -8.92 5.36
C LYS A 185 -25.17 -8.44 4.30
N VAL A 186 -24.76 -7.50 3.46
CA VAL A 186 -25.58 -6.98 2.36
C VAL A 186 -25.30 -7.68 1.03
N GLY A 187 -24.38 -8.64 0.99
CA GLY A 187 -23.99 -9.40 -0.20
C GLY A 187 -23.07 -8.66 -1.17
N ALA A 188 -22.43 -7.59 -0.70
CA ALA A 188 -21.47 -6.82 -1.50
C ALA A 188 -20.05 -7.43 -1.44
N LEU A 189 -19.21 -7.12 -2.45
CA LEU A 189 -17.80 -7.45 -2.47
C LEU A 189 -16.98 -6.41 -1.69
N PHE A 190 -15.94 -6.87 -1.00
CA PHE A 190 -15.04 -6.03 -0.22
C PHE A 190 -13.66 -5.93 -0.90
N TYR A 191 -13.34 -4.72 -1.38
CA TYR A 191 -12.09 -4.39 -2.08
C TYR A 191 -11.20 -3.52 -1.19
N VAL A 192 -10.01 -4.03 -0.85
CA VAL A 192 -9.11 -3.38 0.09
C VAL A 192 -7.84 -2.89 -0.60
N ASP A 193 -7.58 -1.58 -0.51
CA ASP A 193 -6.30 -0.98 -0.86
C ASP A 193 -5.32 -1.15 0.31
N GLY A 194 -4.46 -2.17 0.22
CA GLY A 194 -3.42 -2.46 1.20
C GLY A 194 -2.09 -1.73 0.96
N VAL A 195 -2.02 -0.82 -0.01
CA VAL A 195 -0.77 -0.19 -0.47
C VAL A 195 0.01 0.48 0.65
N HIS A 196 -0.65 1.14 1.59
CA HIS A 196 0.01 1.81 2.71
C HIS A 196 -0.01 0.97 4.00
N LEU A 197 -0.83 -0.06 4.09
CA LEU A 197 -0.86 -0.96 5.25
C LEU A 197 0.23 -2.03 5.18
N THR A 198 0.40 -2.66 4.01
CA THR A 198 1.29 -3.83 3.83
C THR A 198 2.75 -3.58 4.23
N PRO A 199 3.36 -2.40 4.05
CA PRO A 199 4.72 -2.12 4.52
C PRO A 199 4.90 -2.08 6.05
N HIS A 200 3.81 -1.96 6.83
CA HIS A 200 3.84 -1.61 8.25
C HIS A 200 3.16 -2.62 9.18
N ALA A 201 2.51 -3.65 8.64
CA ALA A 201 1.78 -4.62 9.45
C ALA A 201 1.84 -6.03 8.87
N ALA A 202 1.74 -7.04 9.73
CA ALA A 202 1.49 -8.41 9.30
C ALA A 202 0.06 -8.54 8.75
N ILE A 203 -0.09 -8.98 7.49
CA ILE A 203 -1.38 -9.07 6.82
C ILE A 203 -1.87 -10.52 6.78
N SER A 204 -3.14 -10.73 7.11
CA SER A 204 -3.89 -11.94 6.76
C SER A 204 -5.19 -11.51 6.07
N VAL A 205 -5.24 -11.66 4.76
CA VAL A 205 -6.42 -11.33 3.96
C VAL A 205 -7.61 -12.23 4.37
N LYS A 206 -7.35 -13.46 4.79
CA LYS A 206 -8.37 -14.37 5.33
C LYS A 206 -9.04 -13.82 6.59
N GLU A 207 -8.25 -13.25 7.52
CA GLU A 207 -8.78 -12.68 8.76
C GLU A 207 -9.50 -11.35 8.52
N ILE A 208 -9.02 -10.55 7.56
CA ILE A 208 -9.68 -9.32 7.11
C ILE A 208 -11.02 -9.63 6.45
N GLY A 209 -11.11 -10.75 5.72
CA GLY A 209 -12.28 -11.12 4.95
C GLY A 209 -12.41 -10.29 3.66
N ALA A 210 -11.30 -9.79 3.08
CA ALA A 210 -11.35 -9.07 1.82
C ALA A 210 -11.53 -10.04 0.64
N ASP A 211 -12.43 -9.69 -0.30
CA ASP A 211 -12.59 -10.41 -1.56
C ASP A 211 -11.47 -10.07 -2.53
N PHE A 212 -11.02 -8.81 -2.49
CA PHE A 212 -9.85 -8.32 -3.21
C PHE A 212 -8.93 -7.55 -2.26
N PHE A 213 -7.65 -7.83 -2.31
CA PHE A 213 -6.63 -7.12 -1.57
C PHE A 213 -5.42 -6.87 -2.46
N GLY A 214 -4.94 -5.64 -2.52
CA GLY A 214 -3.78 -5.36 -3.33
C GLY A 214 -2.83 -4.33 -2.74
N PHE A 215 -1.60 -4.33 -3.25
CA PHE A 215 -0.54 -3.46 -2.78
C PHE A 215 0.52 -3.21 -3.86
N SER A 216 1.41 -2.23 -3.60
CA SER A 216 2.52 -1.85 -4.48
C SER A 216 3.86 -2.19 -3.85
N PHE A 217 4.72 -2.88 -4.58
CA PHE A 217 6.03 -3.30 -4.08
C PHE A 217 7.00 -2.13 -3.84
N TYR A 218 6.91 -1.04 -4.61
CA TYR A 218 7.84 0.10 -4.44
C TYR A 218 7.67 0.84 -3.10
N LYS A 219 6.60 0.56 -2.35
CA LYS A 219 6.43 1.00 -0.95
C LYS A 219 6.87 -0.06 0.05
N LEU A 220 7.07 -1.29 -0.41
CA LEU A 220 7.49 -2.47 0.35
C LEU A 220 8.93 -2.87 0.01
N MET A 221 9.83 -1.89 -0.15
CA MET A 221 11.25 -2.11 -0.45
C MET A 221 11.52 -2.89 -1.75
N GLY A 222 10.54 -2.99 -2.65
CA GLY A 222 10.61 -3.72 -3.91
C GLY A 222 10.59 -2.82 -5.15
N PRO A 223 10.54 -3.40 -6.35
CA PRO A 223 10.48 -2.67 -7.61
C PRO A 223 9.11 -2.02 -7.88
N HIS A 224 9.04 -1.17 -8.92
CA HIS A 224 7.81 -0.48 -9.33
C HIS A 224 6.84 -1.43 -10.05
N CYS A 225 6.09 -2.17 -9.26
CA CYS A 225 4.99 -3.02 -9.69
C CYS A 225 4.02 -3.25 -8.52
N ALA A 226 2.95 -4.02 -8.77
CA ALA A 226 1.91 -4.29 -7.81
C ALA A 226 1.42 -5.74 -7.89
N ALA A 227 0.72 -6.18 -6.87
CA ALA A 227 -0.05 -7.40 -6.87
C ALA A 227 -1.46 -7.14 -6.34
N LEU A 228 -2.43 -7.89 -6.88
CA LEU A 228 -3.78 -8.00 -6.35
C LEU A 228 -4.05 -9.48 -6.10
N ALA A 229 -4.67 -9.79 -4.99
CA ALA A 229 -5.10 -11.13 -4.65
C ALA A 229 -6.62 -11.19 -4.49
N ALA A 230 -7.20 -12.26 -5.05
CA ALA A 230 -8.58 -12.67 -4.82
C ALA A 230 -8.64 -14.21 -4.82
N SER A 231 -9.73 -14.81 -4.33
CA SER A 231 -9.84 -16.26 -4.42
C SER A 231 -9.89 -16.71 -5.89
N PRO A 232 -9.24 -17.83 -6.26
CA PRO A 232 -9.33 -18.37 -7.63
C PRO A 232 -10.78 -18.54 -8.10
N ALA A 233 -11.66 -19.03 -7.22
CA ALA A 233 -13.07 -19.21 -7.53
C ALA A 233 -13.79 -17.90 -7.87
N LEU A 234 -13.47 -16.79 -7.15
CA LEU A 234 -14.01 -15.48 -7.49
C LEU A 234 -13.48 -14.98 -8.83
N LEU A 235 -12.15 -15.10 -9.06
CA LEU A 235 -11.56 -14.70 -10.34
C LEU A 235 -12.16 -15.43 -11.54
N GLU A 236 -12.53 -16.72 -11.40
CA GLU A 236 -13.17 -17.51 -12.45
C GLU A 236 -14.56 -16.99 -12.85
N THR A 237 -15.28 -16.33 -11.93
CA THR A 237 -16.60 -15.74 -12.22
C THR A 237 -16.54 -14.44 -13.00
N LEU A 238 -15.37 -13.77 -13.04
CA LEU A 238 -15.26 -12.43 -13.61
C LEU A 238 -15.08 -12.49 -15.14
N ASN A 239 -15.80 -11.63 -15.85
CA ASN A 239 -15.71 -11.47 -17.29
C ASN A 239 -14.77 -10.33 -17.67
N ASN A 240 -13.45 -10.54 -17.55
CA ASN A 240 -12.46 -9.54 -17.92
C ASN A 240 -12.25 -9.46 -19.45
N ASP A 241 -11.81 -8.28 -19.92
CA ASP A 241 -11.32 -8.14 -21.29
C ASP A 241 -9.94 -8.79 -21.42
N LYS A 242 -9.72 -9.54 -22.50
CA LYS A 242 -8.44 -10.17 -22.81
C LYS A 242 -8.28 -10.37 -24.30
N LEU A 243 -7.05 -10.60 -24.76
CA LEU A 243 -6.80 -10.98 -26.14
C LEU A 243 -7.44 -12.34 -26.44
N LEU A 244 -7.97 -12.51 -27.65
CA LEU A 244 -8.61 -13.76 -28.06
C LEU A 244 -7.73 -15.02 -27.89
N PRO A 245 -6.43 -15.00 -28.25
CA PRO A 245 -5.55 -16.14 -28.04
C PRO A 245 -5.02 -16.32 -26.62
N ALA A 246 -5.26 -15.34 -25.71
CA ALA A 246 -4.80 -15.44 -24.32
C ALA A 246 -5.55 -16.55 -23.58
N THR A 247 -4.85 -17.19 -22.64
CA THR A 247 -5.44 -18.23 -21.77
C THR A 247 -6.68 -17.73 -21.03
N SER A 248 -7.60 -18.65 -20.74
CA SER A 248 -8.74 -18.38 -19.85
C SER A 248 -8.48 -18.80 -18.41
N ALA A 249 -7.32 -19.40 -18.13
CA ALA A 249 -6.95 -19.79 -16.77
C ALA A 249 -6.74 -18.55 -15.87
N VAL A 250 -7.03 -18.70 -14.59
CA VAL A 250 -6.73 -17.70 -13.57
C VAL A 250 -5.43 -18.06 -12.86
N PRO A 251 -4.64 -17.06 -12.45
CA PRO A 251 -4.86 -15.62 -12.59
C PRO A 251 -4.39 -15.02 -13.93
N GLU A 252 -3.77 -15.81 -14.82
CA GLU A 252 -3.09 -15.38 -16.04
C GLU A 252 -3.96 -14.53 -16.97
N ARG A 253 -5.26 -14.81 -17.05
CA ARG A 253 -6.16 -14.05 -17.93
C ARG A 253 -6.30 -12.57 -17.58
N PHE A 254 -5.91 -12.18 -16.35
CA PHE A 254 -5.89 -10.79 -15.87
C PHE A 254 -4.52 -10.11 -16.09
N GLU A 255 -3.52 -10.85 -16.55
CA GLU A 255 -2.16 -10.37 -16.77
C GLU A 255 -1.92 -10.11 -18.26
N PHE A 256 -1.72 -8.85 -18.64
CA PHE A 256 -1.67 -8.43 -20.03
C PHE A 256 -0.24 -8.35 -20.56
N GLY A 257 0.05 -9.14 -21.59
CA GLY A 257 1.37 -9.20 -22.23
C GLY A 257 2.36 -10.10 -21.48
N THR A 258 3.60 -10.14 -21.98
CA THR A 258 4.69 -10.86 -21.35
C THR A 258 5.05 -10.21 -20.01
N LEU A 259 5.16 -11.01 -18.97
CA LEU A 259 5.46 -10.54 -17.63
C LEU A 259 6.93 -10.09 -17.50
N PRO A 260 7.23 -9.09 -16.68
CA PRO A 260 8.60 -8.65 -16.39
C PRO A 260 9.20 -9.57 -15.32
N TYR A 261 9.74 -10.69 -15.72
CA TYR A 261 10.28 -11.73 -14.82
C TYR A 261 11.35 -11.18 -13.89
N GLU A 262 12.18 -10.26 -14.37
CA GLU A 262 13.21 -9.59 -13.56
C GLU A 262 12.62 -8.79 -12.40
N LEU A 263 11.50 -8.08 -12.61
CA LEU A 263 10.82 -7.37 -11.53
C LEU A 263 10.16 -8.33 -10.56
N MET A 264 9.59 -9.44 -11.07
CA MET A 264 9.01 -10.48 -10.19
C MET A 264 10.08 -11.13 -9.32
N ALA A 265 11.29 -11.37 -9.85
CA ALA A 265 12.42 -11.84 -9.07
C ALA A 265 12.83 -10.83 -7.97
N GLY A 266 12.81 -9.54 -8.29
CA GLY A 266 13.02 -8.47 -7.32
C GLY A 266 11.95 -8.44 -6.22
N CYS A 267 10.68 -8.72 -6.57
CA CYS A 267 9.59 -8.82 -5.59
C CYS A 267 9.79 -10.00 -4.63
N ILE A 268 10.21 -11.15 -5.14
CA ILE A 268 10.54 -12.32 -4.31
C ILE A 268 11.63 -11.94 -3.31
N ALA A 269 12.72 -11.32 -3.79
CA ALA A 269 13.83 -10.91 -2.94
C ALA A 269 13.42 -9.88 -1.87
N ALA A 270 12.51 -8.95 -2.19
CA ALA A 270 11.96 -8.00 -1.22
C ALA A 270 11.16 -8.72 -0.12
N ILE A 271 10.33 -9.71 -0.47
CA ILE A 271 9.57 -10.49 0.50
C ILE A 271 10.49 -11.37 1.34
N ASP A 272 11.51 -11.98 0.73
CA ASP A 272 12.50 -12.77 1.47
C ASP A 272 13.32 -11.88 2.42
N PHE A 273 13.68 -10.67 2.00
CA PHE A 273 14.34 -9.70 2.88
C PHE A 273 13.46 -9.35 4.10
N ILE A 274 12.16 -9.12 3.89
CA ILE A 274 11.20 -8.88 4.98
C ILE A 274 11.17 -10.08 5.93
N ALA A 275 11.12 -11.28 5.41
CA ALA A 275 11.11 -12.50 6.23
C ALA A 275 12.35 -12.61 7.13
N GLU A 276 13.49 -12.05 6.73
CA GLU A 276 14.76 -12.14 7.45
C GLU A 276 15.08 -10.92 8.35
N MET A 277 14.24 -9.87 8.37
CA MET A 277 14.47 -8.68 9.21
C MET A 277 14.50 -9.01 10.71
N ALA A 278 13.58 -9.88 11.17
CA ALA A 278 13.51 -10.36 12.55
C ALA A 278 12.77 -11.72 12.62
N PRO A 279 13.32 -12.79 12.02
CA PRO A 279 12.60 -14.04 11.72
C PRO A 279 12.14 -14.82 12.94
N GLY A 280 12.71 -14.57 14.10
CA GLY A 280 12.39 -15.32 15.31
C GLY A 280 12.70 -16.81 15.17
N ASN A 281 11.78 -17.63 15.66
CA ASN A 281 11.83 -19.10 15.54
C ASN A 281 10.93 -19.62 14.39
N GLY A 282 10.57 -18.73 13.44
CA GLY A 282 9.73 -19.10 12.30
C GLY A 282 10.42 -20.13 11.39
N THR A 283 9.72 -21.19 11.07
CA THR A 283 10.19 -22.32 10.23
C THR A 283 9.79 -22.15 8.77
N THR A 284 8.65 -21.52 8.53
CA THR A 284 8.15 -21.18 7.20
C THR A 284 8.41 -19.71 6.84
N ARG A 285 8.38 -19.36 5.54
CA ARG A 285 8.46 -17.97 5.12
C ARG A 285 7.38 -17.13 5.77
N ARG A 286 6.14 -17.61 5.79
CA ARG A 286 5.00 -16.92 6.41
C ARG A 286 5.25 -16.61 7.89
N GLU A 287 5.68 -17.58 8.68
CA GLU A 287 5.97 -17.36 10.10
C GLU A 287 7.07 -16.31 10.31
N ARG A 288 8.14 -16.36 9.51
CA ARG A 288 9.22 -15.36 9.57
C ARG A 288 8.73 -13.96 9.19
N ILE A 289 7.88 -13.85 8.16
CA ILE A 289 7.25 -12.57 7.78
C ILE A 289 6.43 -12.02 8.94
N VAL A 290 5.55 -12.83 9.55
CA VAL A 290 4.72 -12.37 10.67
C VAL A 290 5.57 -11.93 11.84
N ASN A 291 6.61 -12.67 12.19
CA ASN A 291 7.54 -12.31 13.27
C ASN A 291 8.26 -10.97 12.96
N SER A 292 8.76 -10.84 11.75
CA SER A 292 9.48 -9.63 11.30
C SER A 292 8.58 -8.40 11.26
N MET A 293 7.37 -8.54 10.74
CA MET A 293 6.41 -7.43 10.65
C MET A 293 5.90 -7.00 12.04
N ASN A 294 5.65 -7.93 12.95
CA ASN A 294 5.29 -7.60 14.33
C ASN A 294 6.44 -6.88 15.07
N ALA A 295 7.69 -7.30 14.84
CA ALA A 295 8.86 -6.64 15.41
C ALA A 295 9.07 -5.23 14.83
N LEU A 296 8.85 -5.07 13.52
CA LEU A 296 8.87 -3.79 12.82
C LEU A 296 7.80 -2.84 13.36
N GLU A 297 6.53 -3.27 13.40
CA GLU A 297 5.41 -2.47 13.89
C GLU A 297 5.71 -1.91 15.28
N LYS A 298 6.15 -2.76 16.21
CA LYS A 298 6.55 -2.33 17.55
C LYS A 298 7.69 -1.30 17.56
N TYR A 299 8.68 -1.45 16.66
CA TYR A 299 9.78 -0.49 16.50
C TYR A 299 9.27 0.84 15.95
N GLU A 300 8.45 0.79 14.91
CA GLU A 300 7.88 1.96 14.24
C GLU A 300 6.93 2.73 15.17
N ASP A 301 6.14 2.05 16.01
CA ASP A 301 5.26 2.70 17.00
C ASP A 301 6.06 3.61 17.95
N GLY A 302 7.17 3.10 18.50
CA GLY A 302 8.03 3.90 19.38
C GLY A 302 8.71 5.08 18.66
N LEU A 303 9.10 4.89 17.40
CA LEU A 303 9.71 5.95 16.61
C LEU A 303 8.67 6.97 16.12
N LEU A 304 7.43 6.55 15.85
CA LEU A 304 6.30 7.43 15.53
C LEU A 304 5.95 8.33 16.71
N GLU A 305 5.87 7.78 17.93
CA GLU A 305 5.61 8.55 19.14
C GLU A 305 6.68 9.64 19.34
N TYR A 306 7.95 9.29 19.11
CA TYR A 306 9.05 10.24 19.17
C TYR A 306 8.94 11.32 18.09
N LEU A 307 8.66 10.95 16.85
CA LEU A 307 8.48 11.87 15.71
C LEU A 307 7.32 12.84 15.98
N GLU A 308 6.15 12.30 16.34
CA GLU A 308 4.93 13.08 16.54
C GLU A 308 5.07 14.08 17.70
N SER A 309 5.57 13.63 18.87
CA SER A 309 5.78 14.50 20.01
C SER A 309 6.79 15.61 19.72
N SER A 310 7.88 15.28 19.03
CA SER A 310 8.93 16.25 18.67
C SER A 310 8.46 17.30 17.67
N VAL A 311 7.68 16.92 16.67
CA VAL A 311 7.12 17.85 15.67
C VAL A 311 6.01 18.70 16.28
N LYS A 312 5.11 18.11 17.07
CA LYS A 312 4.02 18.81 17.78
C LYS A 312 4.51 19.87 18.76
N ALA A 313 5.70 19.70 19.32
CA ALA A 313 6.31 20.66 20.23
C ALA A 313 6.85 21.93 19.53
N LEU A 314 6.90 21.96 18.19
CA LEU A 314 7.37 23.13 17.44
C LEU A 314 6.29 24.22 17.39
N PRO A 315 6.67 25.51 17.43
CA PRO A 315 5.72 26.61 17.38
C PRO A 315 4.97 26.64 16.05
N GLY A 316 3.66 26.89 16.11
CA GLY A 316 2.82 27.04 14.92
C GLY A 316 2.50 25.75 14.18
N VAL A 317 2.94 24.59 14.66
CA VAL A 317 2.59 23.29 14.04
C VAL A 317 1.13 22.93 14.32
N VAL A 318 0.42 22.59 13.27
CA VAL A 318 -0.94 22.04 13.31
C VAL A 318 -0.90 20.60 12.79
N MET A 319 -1.21 19.64 13.65
CA MET A 319 -1.25 18.22 13.32
C MET A 319 -2.63 17.84 12.78
N TYR A 320 -2.63 16.99 11.74
CA TYR A 320 -3.83 16.36 11.19
C TYR A 320 -3.72 14.84 11.39
N GLY A 321 -4.82 14.22 11.80
CA GLY A 321 -4.83 12.77 12.07
C GLY A 321 -4.70 12.47 13.56
N HIS A 322 -5.79 11.98 14.13
CA HIS A 322 -5.92 11.70 15.56
C HIS A 322 -6.40 10.28 15.82
N ALA A 323 -6.45 9.43 14.78
CA ALA A 323 -6.88 8.04 14.90
C ALA A 323 -6.01 7.26 15.89
N LYS A 324 -6.65 6.38 16.63
CA LYS A 324 -5.98 5.55 17.66
C LYS A 324 -5.03 4.53 17.05
N HIS A 325 -5.41 3.94 15.92
CA HIS A 325 -4.61 2.95 15.19
C HIS A 325 -4.10 3.56 13.89
N ARG A 326 -2.77 3.64 13.75
CA ARG A 326 -2.13 4.29 12.58
C ARG A 326 -0.91 3.52 12.12
N THR A 327 -0.56 3.70 10.86
CA THR A 327 0.78 3.44 10.33
C THR A 327 1.70 4.61 10.70
N PRO A 328 3.04 4.47 10.67
CA PRO A 328 3.99 5.46 11.17
C PRO A 328 4.10 6.68 10.26
N THR A 329 3.00 7.43 10.14
CA THR A 329 2.87 8.60 9.26
C THR A 329 2.20 9.74 10.01
N ILE A 330 2.76 10.95 9.90
CA ILE A 330 2.18 12.20 10.39
C ILE A 330 1.91 13.16 9.22
N TYR A 331 0.83 13.92 9.32
CA TYR A 331 0.42 14.94 8.37
C TYR A 331 0.21 16.25 9.12
N PHE A 332 0.86 17.34 8.68
CA PHE A 332 0.88 18.56 9.44
C PHE A 332 1.15 19.80 8.58
N SER A 333 0.81 20.97 9.09
CA SER A 333 1.18 22.27 8.54
C SER A 333 1.85 23.14 9.60
N CYS A 334 2.46 24.23 9.18
CA CYS A 334 3.08 25.22 10.07
C CYS A 334 2.44 26.58 9.82
N ALA A 335 1.81 27.16 10.84
CA ALA A 335 1.11 28.45 10.72
C ALA A 335 2.07 29.56 10.24
N GLY A 336 1.62 30.34 9.27
CA GLY A 336 2.42 31.42 8.67
C GLY A 336 3.43 30.97 7.60
N HIS A 337 3.57 29.66 7.33
CA HIS A 337 4.52 29.13 6.35
C HIS A 337 3.82 28.28 5.30
N SER A 338 4.24 28.41 4.04
CA SER A 338 3.82 27.53 2.96
C SER A 338 4.45 26.14 3.12
N SER A 339 3.64 25.07 3.07
CA SER A 339 4.16 23.70 3.08
C SER A 339 5.14 23.41 1.93
N ALA A 340 4.93 24.05 0.75
CA ALA A 340 5.83 23.91 -0.39
C ALA A 340 7.19 24.59 -0.14
N ASP A 341 7.20 25.75 0.53
CA ASP A 341 8.44 26.45 0.88
C ASP A 341 9.23 25.68 1.93
N ILE A 342 8.55 25.14 2.96
CA ILE A 342 9.18 24.27 3.97
C ILE A 342 9.78 23.03 3.28
N TYR A 343 9.06 22.39 2.36
CA TYR A 343 9.59 21.24 1.61
C TYR A 343 10.89 21.60 0.87
N THR A 344 10.90 22.74 0.16
CA THR A 344 12.08 23.21 -0.56
C THR A 344 13.26 23.51 0.39
N ALA A 345 12.99 24.17 1.51
CA ALA A 345 14.01 24.47 2.50
C ALA A 345 14.55 23.21 3.19
N MET A 346 13.71 22.24 3.51
CA MET A 346 14.13 20.95 4.08
C MET A 346 14.97 20.14 3.10
N ALA A 347 14.63 20.16 1.82
CA ALA A 347 15.43 19.49 0.78
C ALA A 347 16.86 20.03 0.73
N SER A 348 17.06 21.36 0.87
CA SER A 348 18.41 21.96 0.93
C SER A 348 19.23 21.52 2.16
N LYS A 349 18.57 21.01 3.21
CA LYS A 349 19.18 20.44 4.41
C LYS A 349 19.39 18.91 4.32
N GLY A 350 19.13 18.31 3.17
CA GLY A 350 19.23 16.87 2.96
C GLY A 350 18.14 16.05 3.67
N VAL A 351 16.96 16.64 3.88
CA VAL A 351 15.80 15.98 4.47
C VAL A 351 14.67 15.92 3.45
N THR A 352 14.23 14.73 3.07
CA THR A 352 13.11 14.53 2.15
C THR A 352 11.79 14.56 2.91
N LEU A 353 11.18 15.74 3.03
CA LEU A 353 9.90 15.99 3.70
C LEU A 353 8.89 16.53 2.67
N PRO A 354 8.18 15.69 1.94
CA PRO A 354 7.30 16.13 0.85
C PRO A 354 6.03 16.85 1.35
N ALA A 355 5.51 17.75 0.50
CA ALA A 355 4.28 18.50 0.72
C ALA A 355 3.31 18.33 -0.46
N SER A 356 2.08 17.89 -0.23
CA SER A 356 1.02 17.71 -1.23
C SER A 356 -0.27 17.22 -0.57
N ASN A 357 -1.31 17.00 -1.36
CA ASN A 357 -2.45 16.14 -0.99
C ASN A 357 -2.14 14.64 -1.17
N PHE A 358 -1.03 14.27 -1.80
CA PHE A 358 -0.56 12.90 -2.02
C PHE A 358 -1.60 11.98 -2.66
N TYR A 359 -2.42 12.51 -3.57
CA TYR A 359 -3.57 11.82 -4.17
C TYR A 359 -4.62 11.35 -3.14
N ALA A 360 -4.55 11.78 -1.88
CA ALA A 360 -5.63 11.66 -0.89
C ALA A 360 -6.47 12.96 -0.94
N LEU A 361 -6.99 13.26 -2.13
CA LEU A 361 -7.65 14.53 -2.44
C LEU A 361 -8.88 14.76 -1.55
N GLU A 362 -9.67 13.72 -1.35
CA GLU A 362 -10.89 13.79 -0.54
C GLU A 362 -10.55 14.06 0.93
N VAL A 363 -9.53 13.41 1.49
CA VAL A 363 -9.03 13.71 2.84
C VAL A 363 -8.61 15.18 2.96
N SER A 364 -7.79 15.65 2.01
CA SER A 364 -7.27 17.02 2.01
C SER A 364 -8.39 18.06 1.99
N ARG A 365 -9.41 17.86 1.15
CA ARG A 365 -10.59 18.72 1.06
C ARG A 365 -11.44 18.66 2.32
N THR A 366 -11.67 17.47 2.86
CA THR A 366 -12.44 17.25 4.09
C THR A 366 -11.80 17.92 5.32
N LEU A 367 -10.47 17.96 5.37
CA LEU A 367 -9.71 18.64 6.42
C LEU A 367 -9.57 20.16 6.19
N GLY A 368 -10.15 20.72 5.13
CA GLY A 368 -10.06 22.14 4.81
C GLY A 368 -8.71 22.59 4.21
N LEU A 369 -7.86 21.64 3.79
CA LEU A 369 -6.55 21.91 3.19
C LEU A 369 -6.61 22.14 1.67
N GLY A 370 -7.80 22.03 1.07
CA GLY A 370 -8.00 22.16 -0.37
C GLY A 370 -7.19 21.16 -1.17
N ASP A 371 -6.79 21.55 -2.38
CA ASP A 371 -6.05 20.71 -3.30
C ASP A 371 -4.52 20.76 -3.08
N SER A 372 -4.05 21.71 -2.27
CA SER A 372 -2.61 21.89 -1.97
C SER A 372 -2.08 20.89 -0.96
N GLY A 373 -2.92 20.47 0.01
CA GLY A 373 -2.54 19.57 1.07
C GLY A 373 -1.58 20.19 2.10
N ALA A 374 -0.76 19.34 2.73
CA ALA A 374 0.16 19.72 3.79
C ALA A 374 1.48 18.91 3.71
N LEU A 375 2.36 19.07 4.71
CA LEU A 375 3.58 18.29 4.87
C LEU A 375 3.25 16.87 5.37
N ARG A 376 3.96 15.88 4.86
CA ARG A 376 3.84 14.49 5.32
C ARG A 376 5.20 13.92 5.68
N ALA A 377 5.35 13.47 6.92
CA ALA A 377 6.50 12.68 7.33
C ALA A 377 6.04 11.24 7.62
N GLY A 378 6.55 10.30 6.83
CA GLY A 378 6.30 8.88 7.01
C GLY A 378 7.61 8.12 7.17
N LEU A 379 7.63 7.22 8.15
CA LEU A 379 8.76 6.35 8.42
C LEU A 379 8.80 5.17 7.44
N ALA A 380 9.89 4.46 7.48
CA ALA A 380 10.12 3.23 6.71
C ALA A 380 10.96 2.27 7.58
N PRO A 381 11.04 0.98 7.23
CA PRO A 381 11.74 -0.02 8.04
C PRO A 381 13.19 0.31 8.41
N TYR A 382 13.81 1.21 7.69
CA TYR A 382 15.20 1.68 7.92
C TYR A 382 15.29 3.03 8.64
N SER A 383 14.19 3.68 9.02
CA SER A 383 14.20 4.98 9.70
C SER A 383 14.75 4.86 11.12
N ILE A 384 15.53 5.86 11.55
CA ILE A 384 16.16 5.90 12.88
C ILE A 384 15.89 7.24 13.57
N LYS A 385 16.18 7.28 14.87
CA LYS A 385 16.00 8.48 15.70
C LYS A 385 16.79 9.68 15.16
N ASP A 386 18.01 9.48 14.67
CA ASP A 386 18.84 10.54 14.11
C ASP A 386 18.21 11.19 12.86
N ASP A 387 17.46 10.42 12.05
CA ASP A 387 16.69 10.98 10.93
C ASP A 387 15.62 11.94 11.45
N VAL A 388 14.91 11.57 12.55
CA VAL A 388 13.91 12.42 13.19
C VAL A 388 14.53 13.68 13.79
N ASP A 389 15.68 13.56 14.46
CA ASP A 389 16.40 14.71 15.05
C ASP A 389 16.81 15.72 13.96
N ARG A 390 17.23 15.24 12.78
CA ARG A 390 17.53 16.08 11.62
C ARG A 390 16.30 16.80 11.08
N LEU A 391 15.17 16.11 10.96
CA LEU A 391 13.91 16.71 10.54
C LEU A 391 13.48 17.81 11.50
N VAL A 392 13.48 17.53 12.79
CA VAL A 392 13.07 18.50 13.84
C VAL A 392 14.02 19.69 13.91
N GLY A 393 15.33 19.45 13.81
CA GLY A 393 16.36 20.50 13.75
C GLY A 393 16.16 21.43 12.57
N GLY A 394 15.96 20.86 11.37
CA GLY A 394 15.70 21.63 10.16
C GLY A 394 14.42 22.46 10.21
N LEU A 395 13.33 21.90 10.78
CA LEU A 395 12.08 22.64 10.99
C LEU A 395 12.26 23.78 12.00
N LYS A 396 12.97 23.57 13.11
CA LYS A 396 13.25 24.64 14.09
C LYS A 396 13.95 25.84 13.46
N GLU A 397 14.93 25.60 12.59
CA GLU A 397 15.65 26.68 11.91
C GLU A 397 14.77 27.45 10.89
N ILE A 398 13.80 26.77 10.26
CA ILE A 398 12.91 27.39 9.28
C ILE A 398 11.79 28.19 9.95
N LEU A 399 11.34 27.74 11.13
CA LEU A 399 10.22 28.34 11.88
C LEU A 399 10.66 29.42 12.88
N ALA A 400 11.98 29.62 13.08
CA ALA A 400 12.55 30.65 13.95
C ALA A 400 12.48 32.04 13.27
#